data_b552a1a180ff518cb7c0d5a4abc10ec9
#
_entry.id   b552a1a180ff518cb7c0d5a4abc10ec9
#
_cell.length_a   1.000
_cell.length_b   1.000
_cell.length_c   1.000
_cell.angle_alpha   90.00
_cell.angle_beta   90.00
_cell.angle_gamma   90.00
#
_symmetry.space_group_name_H-M   'P 1'
#
loop_
_entity.id
_entity.type
_entity.pdbx_description
1 polymer ?
#
loop_
_entity_poly.entity_id
_entity_poly.type
_entity_poly.pdbx_seq_one_letter_code
_entity_poly.pdbx_strand_id
1 'polypeptide(L)' 'MTITALPPEARDRVYAECARAISEAGPERESLFLARLALLLFEQVGDEARCREALAQAIDGLPTPSLSA' A
#
# COMPACT_ATOMS: atom_id res chain seq x y z
N MET A 1 20.36 7.27 -9.03
CA MET A 1 19.80 5.92 -9.04
C MET A 1 18.42 5.91 -9.66
N THR A 2 18.18 4.96 -10.50
CA THR A 2 16.90 4.89 -11.20
C THR A 2 15.88 4.14 -10.34
N ILE A 3 14.70 4.74 -10.17
CA ILE A 3 13.60 4.05 -9.51
C ILE A 3 12.90 3.21 -10.57
N THR A 4 12.84 1.91 -10.34
CA THR A 4 12.16 1.03 -11.26
C THR A 4 10.71 0.91 -10.86
N ALA A 5 9.82 1.46 -11.69
CA ALA A 5 8.39 1.32 -11.46
C ALA A 5 7.93 -0.02 -12.01
N LEU A 6 6.84 -0.53 -11.48
CA LEU A 6 6.23 -1.72 -12.03
C LEU A 6 5.74 -1.44 -13.45
N PRO A 7 5.97 -2.36 -14.39
CA PRO A 7 5.32 -2.22 -15.71
C PRO A 7 3.80 -2.21 -15.53
N PRO A 8 3.07 -1.52 -16.44
CA PRO A 8 1.62 -1.38 -16.27
C PRO A 8 0.88 -2.71 -16.11
N GLU A 9 1.24 -3.70 -16.89
CA GLU A 9 0.56 -5.00 -16.82
C GLU A 9 0.83 -5.69 -15.48
N ALA A 10 2.07 -5.62 -15.01
CA ALA A 10 2.43 -6.23 -13.72
C ALA A 10 1.73 -5.48 -12.57
N ARG A 11 1.67 -4.16 -12.68
CA ARG A 11 1.00 -3.35 -11.66
C ARG A 11 -0.48 -3.71 -11.58
N ASP A 12 -1.13 -3.86 -12.73
CA ASP A 12 -2.55 -4.20 -12.75
C ASP A 12 -2.79 -5.56 -12.11
N ARG A 13 -1.91 -6.52 -12.38
CA ARG A 13 -2.04 -7.85 -11.77
C ARG A 13 -1.88 -7.80 -10.26
N VAL A 14 -0.88 -7.08 -9.79
CA VAL A 14 -0.63 -6.97 -8.36
C VAL A 14 -1.78 -6.25 -7.66
N TYR A 15 -2.28 -5.18 -8.27
CA TYR A 15 -3.41 -4.45 -7.71
C TYR A 15 -4.64 -5.35 -7.60
N ALA A 16 -4.91 -6.14 -8.62
CA ALA A 16 -6.05 -7.05 -8.60
C ALA A 16 -5.90 -8.11 -7.52
N GLU A 17 -4.69 -8.63 -7.37
CA GLU A 17 -4.41 -9.62 -6.32
C GLU A 17 -4.53 -9.00 -4.93
N CYS A 18 -4.09 -7.76 -4.79
CA CYS A 18 -4.21 -7.06 -3.52
C CYS A 18 -5.68 -6.87 -3.16
N ALA A 19 -6.49 -6.47 -4.13
CA ALA A 19 -7.93 -6.29 -3.91
C ALA A 19 -8.59 -7.60 -3.45
N ARG A 20 -8.20 -8.71 -4.06
CA ARG A 20 -8.72 -10.01 -3.65
C ARG A 20 -8.28 -10.36 -2.24
N ALA A 21 -7.03 -10.05 -1.89
CA ALA A 21 -6.52 -10.34 -0.55
C ALA A 21 -7.24 -9.50 0.50
N ILE A 22 -7.56 -8.24 0.18
CA ILE A 22 -8.34 -7.39 1.08
C ILE A 22 -9.71 -8.00 1.33
N SER A 23 -10.37 -8.47 0.25
CA SER A 23 -11.67 -9.11 0.39
C SER A 23 -11.58 -10.39 1.22
N GLU A 24 -10.51 -11.15 1.03
CA GLU A 24 -10.28 -12.38 1.77
C GLU A 24 -10.04 -12.11 3.25
N ALA A 25 -9.32 -11.04 3.57
CA ALA A 25 -9.11 -10.65 4.96
C ALA A 25 -10.41 -10.26 5.64
N GLY A 26 -11.30 -9.61 4.91
CA GLY A 26 -12.58 -9.18 5.42
C GLY A 26 -12.49 -7.84 6.14
N PRO A 27 -13.63 -7.16 6.31
CA PRO A 27 -13.64 -5.80 6.85
C PRO A 27 -12.98 -5.67 8.22
N GLU A 28 -13.07 -6.69 9.05
CA GLU A 28 -12.53 -6.62 10.40
C GLU A 28 -11.02 -6.73 10.45
N ARG A 29 -10.40 -7.30 9.41
CA ARG A 29 -8.96 -7.52 9.38
C ARG A 29 -8.26 -6.74 8.28
N GLU A 30 -9.00 -5.93 7.55
CA GLU A 30 -8.45 -5.20 6.40
C GLU A 30 -7.28 -4.30 6.80
N SER A 31 -7.45 -3.50 7.86
CA SER A 31 -6.37 -2.61 8.30
C SER A 31 -5.16 -3.39 8.77
N LEU A 32 -5.37 -4.49 9.47
CA LEU A 32 -4.26 -5.33 9.90
C LEU A 32 -3.52 -5.91 8.72
N PHE A 33 -4.25 -6.39 7.71
CA PHE A 33 -3.63 -6.93 6.51
C PHE A 33 -2.77 -5.87 5.81
N LEU A 34 -3.32 -4.67 5.64
CA LEU A 34 -2.60 -3.60 4.95
C LEU A 34 -1.38 -3.14 5.74
N ALA A 35 -1.49 -3.08 7.06
CA ALA A 35 -0.34 -2.72 7.89
C ALA A 35 0.77 -3.76 7.77
N ARG A 36 0.42 -5.03 7.79
CA ARG A 36 1.41 -6.09 7.63
C ARG A 36 2.05 -6.04 6.26
N LEU A 37 1.25 -5.79 5.23
CA LEU A 37 1.77 -5.67 3.87
C LEU A 37 2.75 -4.52 3.77
N ALA A 38 2.42 -3.37 4.38
CA ALA A 38 3.32 -2.22 4.34
C ALA A 38 4.66 -2.54 5.00
N LEU A 39 4.64 -3.21 6.15
CA LEU A 39 5.88 -3.56 6.83
C LEU A 39 6.72 -4.53 6.01
N LEU A 40 6.09 -5.49 5.38
CA LEU A 40 6.81 -6.42 4.51
C LEU A 40 7.43 -5.70 3.32
N LEU A 41 6.70 -4.76 2.74
CA LEU A 41 7.21 -3.99 1.60
C LEU A 41 8.35 -3.08 2.01
N PHE A 42 8.30 -2.50 3.22
CA PHE A 42 9.42 -1.69 3.71
C PHE A 42 10.69 -2.51 3.76
N GLU A 43 10.60 -3.77 4.20
CA GLU A 43 11.76 -4.65 4.25
C GLU A 43 12.27 -4.94 2.84
N GLN A 44 11.37 -5.12 1.89
CA GLN A 44 11.76 -5.36 0.51
C GLN A 44 12.43 -4.14 -0.12
N VAL A 45 11.96 -2.94 0.20
CA VAL A 45 12.56 -1.71 -0.30
C VAL A 45 13.94 -1.50 0.33
N GLY A 46 14.06 -1.71 1.63
CA GLY A 46 15.34 -1.68 2.32
C GLY A 46 16.04 -0.33 2.34
N ASP A 47 15.29 0.76 2.19
CA ASP A 47 15.86 2.11 2.16
C ASP A 47 14.94 3.03 2.96
N GLU A 48 15.48 3.58 4.03
CA GLU A 48 14.68 4.38 4.95
C GLU A 48 14.07 5.61 4.28
N ALA A 49 14.86 6.32 3.49
CA ALA A 49 14.39 7.55 2.85
C ALA A 49 13.26 7.25 1.88
N ARG A 50 13.38 6.17 1.12
CA ARG A 50 12.34 5.79 0.15
C ARG A 50 11.07 5.34 0.85
N CYS A 51 11.20 4.63 1.95
CA CYS A 51 10.04 4.23 2.73
C CYS A 51 9.32 5.44 3.31
N ARG A 52 10.08 6.41 3.81
CA ARG A 52 9.50 7.65 4.34
C ARG A 52 8.79 8.44 3.25
N GLU A 53 9.36 8.49 2.06
CA GLU A 53 8.73 9.17 0.93
C GLU A 53 7.42 8.50 0.56
N ALA A 54 7.40 7.17 0.54
CA ALA A 54 6.18 6.44 0.23
C ALA A 54 5.08 6.72 1.27
N LEU A 55 5.47 6.80 2.55
CA LEU A 55 4.53 7.12 3.61
C LEU A 55 3.92 8.51 3.41
N ALA A 56 4.77 9.48 3.09
CA ALA A 56 4.30 10.84 2.86
C ALA A 56 3.36 10.90 1.66
N GLN A 57 3.71 10.23 0.59
CA GLN A 57 2.86 10.21 -0.60
C GLN A 57 1.54 9.48 -0.36
N ALA A 58 1.56 8.45 0.46
CA ALA A 58 0.35 7.68 0.74
C ALA A 58 -0.68 8.50 1.52
N ILE A 59 -0.22 9.41 2.37
CA ILE A 59 -1.13 10.24 3.15
C ILE A 59 -1.54 11.51 2.41
N ASP A 60 -0.69 11.96 1.48
CA ASP A 60 -0.95 13.18 0.73
C ASP A 60 -2.16 12.98 -0.19
N GLY A 61 -3.07 13.94 -0.14
CA GLY A 61 -4.25 13.87 -1.00
C GLY A 61 -5.33 12.92 -0.54
N LEU A 62 -5.18 12.33 0.65
CA LEU A 62 -6.27 11.52 1.18
C LEU A 62 -7.50 12.39 1.41
N PRO A 63 -8.70 11.85 1.17
CA PRO A 63 -9.91 12.59 1.47
C PRO A 63 -9.99 12.93 2.95
N THR A 64 -10.65 14.05 3.25
CA THR A 64 -10.90 14.44 4.63
C THR A 64 -11.72 13.33 5.32
N PRO A 65 -11.33 12.94 6.54
CA PRO A 65 -12.10 11.91 7.24
C PRO A 65 -13.55 12.33 7.41
N SER A 66 -14.46 11.37 7.23
CA SER A 66 -15.87 11.63 7.43
C SER A 66 -16.15 11.81 8.90
N LEU A 67 -16.93 12.85 9.24
CA LEU A 67 -17.36 13.09 10.61
C LEU A 67 -18.66 12.38 10.93
N SER A 68 -19.38 11.92 9.92
CA SER A 68 -20.60 11.17 10.18
C SER A 68 -20.23 9.71 10.38
N ALA A 69 -20.68 9.18 11.45
CA ALA A 69 -20.43 7.80 11.78
C ALA A 69 -21.42 6.89 11.08
#